data_48bc5f5ad2eec2d54beeccfc7bb00ddb
#
_entry.id   48bc5f5ad2eec2d54beeccfc7bb00ddb
#
_cell.length_a   1.000
_cell.length_b   1.000
_cell.length_c   1.000
_cell.angle_alpha   90.00
_cell.angle_beta   90.00
_cell.angle_gamma   90.00
#
_symmetry.space_group_name_H-M   'P 1'
#
loop_
_entity.id
_entity.type
_entity.pdbx_description
1 polymer ?
#
loop_
_entity_poly.entity_id
_entity_poly.type
_entity_poly.pdbx_seq_one_letter_code
_entity_poly.pdbx_strand_id
1 'polypeptide(L)' 'MMSMKIIPEDKMKQYLDWCKDKTSTVLCDCGKTVKVTLTPYYYDEENNDVYFASLCPECGELIITKE' A
#
# COMPACT_ATOMS: atom_id res chain seq x y z
N MET A 1 20.44 -4.53 -6.67
CA MET A 1 19.40 -4.11 -7.60
C MET A 1 18.04 -4.45 -7.04
N MET A 2 17.16 -3.50 -7.02
CA MET A 2 15.83 -3.72 -6.49
C MET A 2 14.98 -4.50 -7.47
N SER A 3 14.48 -5.64 -7.07
CA SER A 3 13.52 -6.37 -7.89
C SER A 3 12.12 -5.93 -7.50
N MET A 4 11.71 -4.83 -8.08
CA MET A 4 10.32 -4.39 -7.97
C MET A 4 9.53 -5.17 -8.98
N LYS A 5 8.71 -6.07 -8.51
CA LYS A 5 7.86 -6.85 -9.40
C LYS A 5 6.41 -6.49 -9.18
N ILE A 6 5.67 -6.47 -10.28
CA ILE A 6 4.22 -6.32 -10.22
C ILE A 6 3.69 -7.53 -9.46
N ILE A 7 2.74 -7.31 -8.58
CA ILE A 7 2.15 -8.39 -7.80
C ILE A 7 1.51 -9.41 -8.74
N PRO A 8 1.86 -10.71 -8.62
CA PRO A 8 1.24 -11.74 -9.45
C PRO A 8 -0.28 -11.74 -9.32
N GLU A 9 -0.96 -12.05 -10.41
CA GLU A 9 -2.42 -11.98 -10.48
C GLU A 9 -3.11 -12.77 -9.38
N ASP A 10 -2.66 -13.98 -9.11
CA ASP A 10 -3.23 -14.82 -8.07
C ASP A 10 -3.02 -14.23 -6.68
N LYS A 11 -1.85 -13.64 -6.45
CA LYS A 11 -1.56 -12.97 -5.17
C LYS A 11 -2.29 -11.64 -5.06
N MET A 12 -2.44 -10.94 -6.18
CA MET A 12 -3.17 -9.67 -6.20
C MET A 12 -4.60 -9.85 -5.70
N LYS A 13 -5.25 -10.89 -6.15
CA LYS A 13 -6.61 -11.20 -5.72
C LYS A 13 -6.66 -11.44 -4.21
N GLN A 14 -5.68 -12.16 -3.67
CA GLN A 14 -5.58 -12.45 -2.25
C GLN A 14 -5.39 -11.17 -1.44
N TYR A 15 -4.51 -10.28 -1.91
CA TYR A 15 -4.23 -9.03 -1.21
C TYR A 15 -5.40 -8.06 -1.30
N LEU A 16 -6.07 -8.00 -2.44
CA LEU A 16 -7.26 -7.17 -2.59
C LEU A 16 -8.35 -7.61 -1.64
N ASP A 17 -8.54 -8.90 -1.50
CA ASP A 17 -9.55 -9.44 -0.59
C ASP A 17 -9.17 -9.15 0.87
N TRP A 18 -7.88 -9.25 1.18
CA TRP A 18 -7.38 -9.00 2.53
C TRP A 18 -7.57 -7.53 2.94
N CYS A 19 -7.31 -6.59 2.04
CA CYS A 19 -7.32 -5.17 2.38
C CYS A 19 -8.60 -4.43 2.02
N LYS A 20 -9.58 -5.10 1.43
CA LYS A 20 -10.76 -4.43 0.88
C LYS A 20 -11.57 -3.67 1.94
N ASP A 21 -11.58 -4.15 3.17
CA ASP A 21 -12.28 -3.49 4.28
C ASP A 21 -11.32 -2.90 5.30
N LYS A 22 -10.03 -2.83 4.96
CA LYS A 22 -9.03 -2.34 5.89
C LYS A 22 -8.65 -0.90 5.58
N THR A 23 -8.57 -0.12 6.62
CA THR A 23 -8.06 1.24 6.54
C THR A 23 -6.85 1.35 7.45
N SER A 24 -5.99 2.31 7.15
CA SER A 24 -4.80 2.56 7.95
C SER A 24 -4.74 4.03 8.30
N THR A 25 -4.27 4.33 9.49
CA THR A 25 -4.04 5.70 9.90
C THR A 25 -2.58 6.02 9.67
N VAL A 26 -2.32 7.01 8.83
CA VAL A 26 -0.95 7.37 8.45
C VAL A 26 -0.73 8.85 8.67
N LEU A 27 0.52 9.22 8.92
CA LEU A 27 0.91 10.62 9.04
C LEU A 27 1.39 11.10 7.68
N CYS A 28 0.67 12.04 7.11
CA CYS A 28 1.05 12.64 5.84
C CYS A 28 2.11 13.71 6.04
N ASP A 29 2.91 13.96 5.00
CA ASP A 29 3.93 15.01 5.03
C ASP A 29 3.33 16.39 5.25
N CYS A 30 2.04 16.56 5.00
CA CYS A 30 1.36 17.82 5.30
C CYS A 30 1.14 18.03 6.80
N GLY A 31 1.54 17.08 7.63
CA GLY A 31 1.47 17.18 9.07
C GLY A 31 0.18 16.67 9.70
N LYS A 32 -0.71 16.15 8.87
CA LYS A 32 -1.99 15.65 9.37
C LYS A 32 -2.02 14.13 9.39
N THR A 33 -2.68 13.59 10.41
CA THR A 33 -2.94 12.16 10.49
C THR A 33 -4.25 11.88 9.75
N VAL A 34 -4.19 11.00 8.76
CA VAL A 34 -5.35 10.72 7.92
C VAL A 34 -5.62 9.23 7.87
N LYS A 35 -6.87 8.87 7.68
CA LYS A 35 -7.29 7.49 7.50
C LYS A 35 -7.41 7.22 6.01
N VAL A 36 -6.73 6.18 5.54
CA VAL A 36 -6.67 5.88 4.12
C VAL A 36 -7.00 4.42 3.87
N THR A 37 -7.45 4.12 2.64
CA THR A 37 -7.70 2.76 2.21
C THR A 37 -6.46 2.25 1.48
N LEU A 38 -5.99 1.07 1.88
CA LEU A 38 -4.80 0.48 1.29
C LEU A 38 -5.13 -0.23 -0.02
N THR A 39 -4.24 -0.12 -1.00
CA THR A 39 -4.35 -0.80 -2.28
C THR A 39 -3.03 -1.50 -2.57
N PRO A 40 -3.02 -2.78 -2.94
CA PRO A 40 -1.77 -3.48 -3.24
C PRO A 40 -1.01 -2.76 -4.35
N TYR A 41 0.26 -2.53 -4.15
CA TYR A 41 1.10 -1.75 -5.06
C TYR A 41 2.17 -2.62 -5.72
N TYR A 42 3.07 -3.21 -4.93
CA TYR A 42 4.04 -4.14 -5.47
C TYR A 42 4.53 -5.12 -4.41
N TYR A 43 5.18 -6.19 -4.88
CA TYR A 43 5.65 -7.27 -4.04
C TYR A 43 7.18 -7.38 -4.13
N ASP A 44 7.83 -7.39 -2.97
CA ASP A 44 9.28 -7.56 -2.88
C ASP A 44 9.57 -9.03 -2.59
N GLU A 45 9.99 -9.77 -3.61
CA GLU A 45 10.30 -11.20 -3.49
C GLU A 45 11.48 -11.46 -2.56
N GLU A 46 12.47 -10.59 -2.59
CA GLU A 46 13.69 -10.79 -1.79
C GLU A 46 13.41 -10.79 -0.30
N ASN A 47 12.57 -9.86 0.14
CA ASN A 47 12.23 -9.73 1.54
C ASN A 47 10.87 -10.30 1.89
N ASN A 48 10.17 -10.81 0.89
CA ASN A 48 8.82 -11.36 1.06
C ASN A 48 7.87 -10.34 1.66
N ASP A 49 7.99 -9.10 1.22
CA ASP A 49 7.18 -7.97 1.71
C ASP A 49 6.20 -7.52 0.65
N VAL A 50 5.04 -7.04 1.10
CA VAL A 50 4.04 -6.45 0.23
C VAL A 50 3.90 -4.98 0.59
N TYR A 51 3.89 -4.13 -0.44
CA TYR A 51 3.73 -2.69 -0.26
C TYR A 51 2.36 -2.27 -0.76
N PHE A 52 1.71 -1.43 0.01
CA PHE A 52 0.39 -0.92 -0.32
C PHE A 52 0.47 0.58 -0.54
N ALA A 53 -0.32 1.07 -1.48
CA ALA A 53 -0.35 2.49 -1.81
C ALA A 53 -1.68 3.09 -1.38
N SER A 54 -1.63 4.37 -1.01
CA SER A 54 -2.82 5.12 -0.67
C SER A 54 -2.60 6.59 -1.00
N LEU A 55 -3.67 7.36 -1.05
CA LEU A 55 -3.59 8.79 -1.34
C LEU A 55 -4.08 9.58 -0.15
N CYS A 56 -3.33 10.60 0.23
CA CYS A 56 -3.75 11.50 1.28
C CYS A 56 -4.95 12.31 0.80
N PRO A 57 -6.09 12.27 1.50
CA PRO A 57 -7.27 13.03 1.09
C PRO A 57 -7.11 14.53 1.23
N GLU A 58 -6.10 14.97 1.98
CA GLU A 58 -5.89 16.40 2.21
C GLU A 58 -5.00 17.04 1.15
N CYS A 59 -3.90 16.38 0.80
CA CYS A 59 -2.92 16.95 -0.14
C CYS A 59 -2.75 16.14 -1.42
N GLY A 60 -3.32 14.94 -1.49
CA GLY A 60 -3.23 14.08 -2.67
C GLY A 60 -1.89 13.39 -2.84
N GLU A 61 -1.05 13.39 -1.83
CA GLU A 61 0.25 12.74 -1.88
C GLU A 61 0.11 11.22 -1.85
N LEU A 62 0.98 10.54 -2.60
CA LEU A 62 1.02 9.08 -2.60
C LEU A 62 1.77 8.60 -1.37
N ILE A 63 1.14 7.72 -0.61
CA ILE A 63 1.73 7.16 0.60
C ILE A 63 1.93 5.66 0.39
N ILE A 64 3.15 5.19 0.60
CA ILE A 64 3.48 3.77 0.47
C ILE A 64 3.65 3.17 1.85
N THR A 65 2.92 2.11 2.12
CA THR A 65 2.94 1.43 3.42
C THR A 65 3.37 -0.02 3.22
N LYS A 66 4.34 -0.46 4.00
CA LYS A 66 4.80 -1.85 3.98
C LYS A 66 4.06 -2.67 5.02
N GLU A 67 3.58 -3.83 4.61
CA GLU A 67 2.96 -4.79 5.50
C GLU A 67 3.74 -6.07 5.61
#